data_75e0257e3d8f49eb353552f602211d6c
#
_entry.id   75e0257e3d8f49eb353552f602211d6c
#
_cell.length_a   1.000
_cell.length_b   1.000
_cell.length_c   1.000
_cell.angle_alpha   90.00
_cell.angle_beta   90.00
_cell.angle_gamma   90.00
#
_symmetry.space_group_name_H-M   'P 1'
#
loop_
_entity.id
_entity.type
_entity.pdbx_description
1 polymer ?
#
loop_
_entity_poly.entity_id
_entity_poly.type
_entity_poly.pdbx_seq_one_letter_code
_entity_poly.pdbx_strand_id
1 'polypeptide(L)'
;MQPIDVDETYHFFNPRAGLNYTLGERSNFYFSFAVAQKEPTRSDFTDRYKFAADQTAPSSEKLYDYELGYTYTAPRLSLGVNFYYMKYKDQLVPTGMVNDGDDALNVNVPDSYRRGVELSAAWKIAGWFTASANATFSQNRIENYVDALKNSPTYDQNLGDMTIAYSPSSMAGLLLDFHHKGFEAVLHTQYVGKQYFTNNENDALSLDAYCVTNLNLAYTFRTRSARSVRLGLLINNLFSTEYESNGYGYSYMDTWSGPTPARIDEAFYFPQAPLNVLANVTVRF
;
A
#
# COMPACT_ATOMS: atom_id res chain seq x y z
N MET A 1 9.88 -22.58 -29.59
CA MET A 1 10.25 -21.83 -28.37
C MET A 1 11.75 -21.64 -28.41
N GLN A 2 12.24 -20.41 -28.45
CA GLN A 2 13.67 -20.18 -28.21
C GLN A 2 13.95 -20.45 -26.73
N PRO A 3 15.00 -21.22 -26.40
CA PRO A 3 15.36 -21.41 -25.01
C PRO A 3 15.76 -20.08 -24.40
N ILE A 4 15.21 -19.76 -23.23
CA ILE A 4 15.63 -18.61 -22.45
C ILE A 4 16.88 -19.03 -21.69
N ASP A 5 18.02 -18.51 -22.12
CA ASP A 5 19.31 -18.71 -21.46
C ASP A 5 19.73 -17.38 -20.81
N VAL A 6 19.41 -17.24 -19.53
CA VAL A 6 19.74 -16.06 -18.71
C VAL A 6 20.63 -16.54 -17.58
N ASP A 7 21.91 -16.11 -17.63
CA ASP A 7 22.91 -16.33 -16.57
C ASP A 7 23.44 -14.97 -16.14
N GLU A 8 22.80 -14.39 -15.10
CA GLU A 8 23.10 -13.06 -14.60
C GLU A 8 23.62 -13.13 -13.17
N THR A 9 24.67 -12.36 -12.88
CA THR A 9 25.24 -12.25 -11.53
C THR A 9 25.16 -10.80 -11.07
N TYR A 10 24.54 -10.58 -9.92
CA TYR A 10 24.36 -9.25 -9.34
C TYR A 10 25.28 -9.06 -8.13
N HIS A 11 25.93 -7.90 -8.07
CA HIS A 11 26.73 -7.48 -6.92
C HIS A 11 26.17 -6.19 -6.35
N PHE A 12 25.66 -6.23 -5.13
CA PHE A 12 25.02 -5.09 -4.49
C PHE A 12 25.83 -4.56 -3.33
N PHE A 13 25.94 -3.23 -3.26
CA PHE A 13 26.46 -2.52 -2.10
C PHE A 13 25.34 -1.64 -1.53
N ASN A 14 24.84 -2.01 -0.34
CA ASN A 14 23.68 -1.41 0.32
C ASN A 14 24.09 -0.72 1.64
N PRO A 15 24.75 0.46 1.58
CA PRO A 15 25.16 1.19 2.78
C PRO A 15 23.96 1.77 3.51
N ARG A 16 24.12 1.87 4.85
CA ARG A 16 23.13 2.53 5.73
C ARG A 16 23.88 3.42 6.72
N ALA A 17 23.28 4.58 7.02
CA ALA A 17 23.77 5.49 8.05
C ALA A 17 22.59 6.11 8.78
N GLY A 18 22.73 6.38 10.06
CA GLY A 18 21.67 7.00 10.85
C GLY A 18 22.24 7.81 12.00
N LEU A 19 21.51 8.84 12.38
CA LEU A 19 21.75 9.67 13.53
C LEU A 19 20.51 9.67 14.39
N ASN A 20 20.71 9.60 15.69
CA ASN A 20 19.65 9.70 16.68
C ASN A 20 20.07 10.72 17.76
N TYR A 21 19.22 11.71 18.00
CA TYR A 21 19.46 12.75 18.98
C TYR A 21 18.30 12.86 19.96
N THR A 22 18.56 12.52 21.21
CA THR A 22 17.58 12.60 22.31
C THR A 22 17.71 13.93 23.01
N LEU A 23 16.67 14.75 22.99
CA LEU A 23 16.61 16.02 23.68
C LEU A 23 15.74 15.90 24.95
N GLY A 24 16.42 15.86 26.08
CA GLY A 24 15.77 15.60 27.37
C GLY A 24 15.23 14.18 27.45
N GLU A 25 14.17 13.97 28.23
CA GLU A 25 13.59 12.63 28.49
C GLU A 25 12.44 12.27 27.53
N ARG A 26 12.00 13.21 26.67
CA ARG A 26 10.73 13.08 25.94
C ARG A 26 10.82 13.25 24.45
N SER A 27 11.86 13.90 23.98
CA SER A 27 11.98 14.27 22.57
C SER A 27 13.13 13.52 21.91
N ASN A 28 12.85 12.91 20.78
CA ASN A 28 13.84 12.21 19.99
C ASN A 28 13.74 12.63 18.52
N PHE A 29 14.88 12.99 17.94
CA PHE A 29 15.05 13.26 16.52
C PHE A 29 15.87 12.17 15.90
N TYR A 30 15.50 11.74 14.71
CA TYR A 30 16.33 10.81 13.96
C TYR A 30 16.43 11.24 12.49
N PHE A 31 17.55 10.86 11.91
CA PHE A 31 17.77 10.90 10.48
C PHE A 31 18.31 9.55 10.06
N SER A 32 17.82 9.00 8.96
CA SER A 32 18.35 7.80 8.35
C SER A 32 18.56 7.99 6.85
N PHE A 33 19.60 7.31 6.36
CA PHE A 33 19.88 7.14 4.95
C PHE A 33 20.18 5.68 4.68
N ALA A 34 19.54 5.11 3.65
CA ALA A 34 19.79 3.75 3.21
C ALA A 34 19.84 3.65 1.69
N VAL A 35 20.67 2.74 1.20
CA VAL A 35 20.63 2.29 -0.19
C VAL A 35 20.16 0.84 -0.19
N ALA A 36 19.18 0.51 -1.03
CA ALA A 36 18.74 -0.84 -1.28
C ALA A 36 18.73 -1.13 -2.78
N GLN A 37 19.07 -2.34 -3.15
CA GLN A 37 19.05 -2.80 -4.54
C GLN A 37 18.36 -4.15 -4.61
N LYS A 38 17.67 -4.43 -5.72
CA LYS A 38 16.94 -5.66 -5.93
C LYS A 38 17.10 -6.10 -7.39
N GLU A 39 17.41 -7.36 -7.58
CA GLU A 39 17.42 -8.00 -8.90
C GLU A 39 16.01 -8.16 -9.47
N PRO A 40 15.86 -8.19 -10.81
CA PRO A 40 14.62 -8.63 -11.46
C PRO A 40 14.26 -10.06 -11.07
N THR A 41 12.98 -10.36 -11.04
CA THR A 41 12.51 -11.73 -10.82
C THR A 41 12.65 -12.57 -12.09
N ARG A 42 12.53 -13.88 -11.95
CA ARG A 42 12.55 -14.78 -13.11
C ARG A 42 11.45 -14.44 -14.13
N SER A 43 10.26 -14.08 -13.67
CA SER A 43 9.14 -13.69 -14.53
C SER A 43 9.44 -12.43 -15.34
N ASP A 44 10.14 -11.47 -14.79
CA ASP A 44 10.53 -10.25 -15.52
C ASP A 44 11.39 -10.57 -16.76
N PHE A 45 12.19 -11.64 -16.72
CA PHE A 45 12.95 -12.13 -17.86
C PHE A 45 12.11 -12.98 -18.82
N THR A 46 11.32 -13.94 -18.30
CA THR A 46 10.60 -14.93 -19.11
C THR A 46 9.43 -14.34 -19.86
N ASP A 47 8.67 -13.46 -19.24
CA ASP A 47 7.46 -12.90 -19.83
C ASP A 47 7.79 -11.87 -20.89
N ARG A 48 8.88 -11.13 -20.73
CA ARG A 48 9.42 -10.25 -21.76
C ARG A 48 9.62 -10.95 -23.10
N TYR A 49 10.23 -12.14 -23.11
CA TYR A 49 10.51 -12.89 -24.34
C TYR A 49 9.25 -13.40 -25.04
N LYS A 50 8.16 -13.57 -24.30
CA LYS A 50 6.90 -14.03 -24.87
C LYS A 50 6.10 -12.90 -25.52
N PHE A 51 6.09 -11.71 -24.89
CA PHE A 51 5.13 -10.65 -25.21
C PHE A 51 5.75 -9.37 -25.73
N ALA A 52 7.03 -9.15 -25.52
CA ALA A 52 7.73 -7.94 -25.94
C ALA A 52 9.20 -8.22 -26.26
N ALA A 53 9.45 -8.97 -27.32
CA ALA A 53 10.80 -9.31 -27.77
C ALA A 53 11.70 -8.12 -28.12
N ASP A 54 11.10 -6.95 -28.30
CA ASP A 54 11.75 -5.66 -28.56
C ASP A 54 12.09 -4.87 -27.28
N GLN A 55 11.61 -5.31 -26.09
CA GLN A 55 11.97 -4.66 -24.83
C GLN A 55 13.42 -4.96 -24.42
N THR A 56 14.06 -3.98 -23.81
CA THR A 56 15.38 -4.13 -23.20
C THR A 56 15.34 -5.15 -22.06
N ALA A 57 16.48 -5.83 -21.79
CA ALA A 57 16.58 -6.72 -20.65
C ALA A 57 16.23 -5.99 -19.36
N PRO A 58 15.48 -6.61 -18.42
CA PRO A 58 15.20 -5.98 -17.15
C PRO A 58 16.52 -5.76 -16.39
N SER A 59 16.64 -4.59 -15.76
CA SER A 59 17.76 -4.21 -14.93
C SER A 59 17.40 -4.23 -13.46
N SER A 60 18.41 -4.32 -12.58
CA SER A 60 18.20 -4.23 -11.14
C SER A 60 17.73 -2.83 -10.73
N GLU A 61 16.73 -2.76 -9.87
CA GLU A 61 16.28 -1.50 -9.29
C GLU A 61 17.16 -1.05 -8.13
N LYS A 62 17.29 0.27 -7.94
CA LYS A 62 18.03 0.87 -6.86
C LYS A 62 17.22 1.94 -6.16
N LEU A 63 17.17 1.85 -4.84
CA LEU A 63 16.50 2.80 -3.94
C LEU A 63 17.53 3.58 -3.14
N TYR A 64 17.34 4.89 -3.07
CA TYR A 64 17.93 5.79 -2.09
C TYR A 64 16.82 6.27 -1.17
N ASP A 65 16.92 5.95 0.10
CA ASP A 65 15.91 6.23 1.11
C ASP A 65 16.46 7.21 2.15
N TYR A 66 15.75 8.31 2.34
CA TYR A 66 16.05 9.36 3.30
C TYR A 66 14.86 9.56 4.21
N GLU A 67 15.09 9.49 5.51
CA GLU A 67 14.07 9.74 6.52
C GLU A 67 14.52 10.77 7.55
N LEU A 68 13.59 11.62 7.97
CA LEU A 68 13.77 12.58 9.06
C LEU A 68 12.55 12.52 9.96
N GLY A 69 12.74 12.11 11.20
CA GLY A 69 11.64 11.96 12.12
C GLY A 69 11.84 12.67 13.46
N TYR A 70 10.71 12.93 14.08
CA TYR A 70 10.62 13.44 15.44
C TYR A 70 9.58 12.66 16.22
N THR A 71 9.93 12.24 17.44
CA THR A 71 8.99 11.64 18.38
C THR A 71 9.00 12.39 19.71
N TYR A 72 7.80 12.59 20.26
CA TYR A 72 7.59 13.11 21.60
C TYR A 72 6.84 12.05 22.42
N THR A 73 7.39 11.67 23.56
CA THR A 73 6.79 10.67 24.45
C THR A 73 6.68 11.20 25.88
N ALA A 74 5.45 11.31 26.34
CA ALA A 74 5.11 11.65 27.71
C ALA A 74 4.26 10.51 28.33
N PRO A 75 4.04 10.46 29.65
CA PRO A 75 3.32 9.35 30.29
C PRO A 75 1.92 9.07 29.75
N ARG A 76 1.28 10.05 29.12
CA ARG A 76 -0.07 9.92 28.57
C ARG A 76 -0.18 10.30 27.08
N LEU A 77 0.88 10.81 26.49
CA LEU A 77 0.85 11.32 25.11
C LEU A 77 2.10 10.87 24.36
N SER A 78 1.90 10.27 23.19
CA SER A 78 2.96 10.00 22.22
C SER A 78 2.58 10.64 20.90
N LEU A 79 3.51 11.38 20.31
CA LEU A 79 3.36 12.01 19.01
C LEU A 79 4.56 11.64 18.16
N GLY A 80 4.33 11.43 16.87
CA GLY A 80 5.38 11.16 15.90
C GLY A 80 5.10 11.87 14.59
N VAL A 81 6.16 12.37 13.98
CA VAL A 81 6.17 12.81 12.59
C VAL A 81 7.40 12.25 11.91
N ASN A 82 7.22 11.72 10.72
CA ASN A 82 8.28 11.24 9.85
C ASN A 82 8.11 11.85 8.46
N PHE A 83 9.17 12.44 7.94
CA PHE A 83 9.29 12.86 6.55
C PHE A 83 10.17 11.86 5.83
N TYR A 84 9.74 11.37 4.69
CA TYR A 84 10.51 10.44 3.90
C TYR A 84 10.62 10.89 2.44
N TYR A 85 11.76 10.54 1.83
CA TYR A 85 12.00 10.69 0.41
C TYR A 85 12.75 9.47 -0.12
N MET A 86 12.07 8.68 -0.92
CA MET A 86 12.57 7.47 -1.56
C MET A 86 12.75 7.76 -3.06
N LYS A 87 13.99 7.85 -3.52
CA LYS A 87 14.32 8.01 -4.94
C LYS A 87 14.73 6.66 -5.51
N TYR A 88 14.03 6.26 -6.57
CA TYR A 88 14.32 5.02 -7.29
C TYR A 88 15.03 5.30 -8.61
N LYS A 89 15.91 4.39 -8.98
CA LYS A 89 16.50 4.25 -10.32
C LYS A 89 16.15 2.88 -10.85
N ASP A 90 15.73 2.83 -12.11
CA ASP A 90 15.35 1.60 -12.82
C ASP A 90 14.31 0.76 -12.07
N GLN A 91 13.33 1.42 -11.41
CA GLN A 91 12.26 0.72 -10.70
C GLN A 91 11.45 -0.15 -11.66
N LEU A 92 11.22 -1.42 -11.31
CA LEU A 92 10.31 -2.30 -12.02
C LEU A 92 8.87 -1.98 -11.64
N VAL A 93 8.07 -1.57 -12.62
CA VAL A 93 6.65 -1.20 -12.45
C VAL A 93 5.78 -1.94 -13.47
N PRO A 94 4.49 -2.22 -13.14
CA PRO A 94 3.56 -2.81 -14.09
C PRO A 94 3.36 -1.92 -15.32
N THR A 95 3.35 -2.51 -16.50
CA THR A 95 3.05 -1.81 -17.76
C THR A 95 1.57 -1.48 -17.97
N GLY A 96 0.69 -2.10 -17.17
CA GLY A 96 -0.77 -2.12 -17.41
C GLY A 96 -1.19 -3.17 -18.44
N MET A 97 -0.28 -4.01 -18.91
CA MET A 97 -0.55 -5.20 -19.72
C MET A 97 -0.36 -6.46 -18.90
N VAL A 98 -1.01 -7.56 -19.34
CA VAL A 98 -0.86 -8.88 -18.75
C VAL A 98 -0.38 -9.90 -19.78
N ASN A 99 0.19 -11.00 -19.31
CA ASN A 99 0.54 -12.15 -20.14
C ASN A 99 -0.68 -13.07 -20.36
N ASP A 100 -0.52 -14.17 -21.10
CA ASP A 100 -1.59 -15.17 -21.34
C ASP A 100 -2.08 -15.88 -20.07
N GLY A 101 -1.40 -15.70 -18.94
CA GLY A 101 -1.76 -16.23 -17.62
C GLY A 101 -2.29 -15.18 -16.66
N ASP A 102 -2.65 -13.97 -17.17
CA ASP A 102 -3.13 -12.81 -16.40
C ASP A 102 -2.10 -12.23 -15.41
N ASP A 103 -0.80 -12.58 -15.53
CA ASP A 103 0.26 -11.98 -14.74
C ASP A 103 0.68 -10.62 -15.31
N ALA A 104 0.91 -9.64 -14.45
CA ALA A 104 1.33 -8.30 -14.86
C ALA A 104 2.72 -8.31 -15.50
N LEU A 105 2.83 -7.66 -16.65
CA LEU A 105 4.12 -7.41 -17.31
C LEU A 105 4.76 -6.17 -16.71
N ASN A 106 6.03 -6.28 -16.33
CA ASN A 106 6.79 -5.18 -15.73
C ASN A 106 7.79 -4.59 -16.72
N VAL A 107 8.10 -3.30 -16.50
CA VAL A 107 9.14 -2.56 -17.22
C VAL A 107 9.95 -1.72 -16.23
N ASN A 108 11.25 -1.53 -16.49
CA ASN A 108 12.03 -0.59 -15.72
C ASN A 108 11.69 0.85 -16.15
N VAL A 109 11.41 1.70 -15.16
CA VAL A 109 11.29 3.15 -15.35
C VAL A 109 12.57 3.82 -14.83
N PRO A 110 13.18 4.75 -15.61
CA PRO A 110 14.50 5.30 -15.27
C PRO A 110 14.51 6.01 -13.91
N ASP A 111 13.47 6.78 -13.64
CA ASP A 111 13.34 7.59 -12.44
C ASP A 111 11.93 7.55 -11.87
N SER A 112 11.86 7.30 -10.57
CA SER A 112 10.62 7.43 -9.81
C SER A 112 10.91 7.85 -8.37
N TYR A 113 9.90 8.34 -7.67
CA TYR A 113 10.04 8.68 -6.27
C TYR A 113 8.77 8.45 -5.48
N ARG A 114 8.95 8.25 -4.17
CA ARG A 114 7.91 8.31 -3.16
C ARG A 114 8.36 9.30 -2.09
N ARG A 115 7.52 10.27 -1.77
CA ARG A 115 7.81 11.24 -0.71
C ARG A 115 6.54 11.53 0.06
N GLY A 116 6.69 11.82 1.34
CA GLY A 116 5.52 12.12 2.14
C GLY A 116 5.82 12.45 3.58
N VAL A 117 4.74 12.57 4.32
CA VAL A 117 4.74 12.77 5.76
C VAL A 117 3.84 11.71 6.41
N GLU A 118 4.35 11.10 7.45
CA GLU A 118 3.62 10.18 8.32
C GLU A 118 3.44 10.83 9.69
N LEU A 119 2.22 10.84 10.17
CA LEU A 119 1.83 11.38 11.46
C LEU A 119 1.31 10.26 12.34
N SER A 120 1.67 10.25 13.60
CA SER A 120 1.12 9.33 14.59
C SER A 120 0.85 10.04 15.90
N ALA A 121 -0.24 9.67 16.57
CA ALA A 121 -0.60 10.18 17.87
C ALA A 121 -1.24 9.05 18.69
N ALA A 122 -0.88 8.96 19.97
CA ALA A 122 -1.56 8.12 20.94
C ALA A 122 -1.73 8.90 22.24
N TRP A 123 -2.97 8.98 22.72
CA TRP A 123 -3.29 9.74 23.91
C TRP A 123 -4.13 8.92 24.91
N LYS A 124 -3.55 8.64 26.05
CA LYS A 124 -4.25 8.06 27.19
C LYS A 124 -5.05 9.15 27.93
N ILE A 125 -6.25 9.42 27.43
CA ILE A 125 -7.14 10.49 27.89
C ILE A 125 -7.54 10.25 29.35
N ALA A 126 -7.88 9.00 29.66
CA ALA A 126 -8.21 8.57 31.02
C ALA A 126 -7.62 7.16 31.25
N GLY A 127 -7.70 6.66 32.49
CA GLY A 127 -7.26 5.31 32.82
C GLY A 127 -8.04 4.20 32.10
N TRP A 128 -9.20 4.54 31.59
CA TRP A 128 -10.14 3.65 30.89
C TRP A 128 -10.35 4.01 29.42
N PHE A 129 -9.70 5.04 28.89
CA PHE A 129 -9.88 5.47 27.50
C PHE A 129 -8.57 5.96 26.86
N THR A 130 -8.23 5.34 25.73
CA THR A 130 -7.11 5.70 24.88
C THR A 130 -7.60 5.97 23.46
N ALA A 131 -7.10 7.06 22.84
CA ALA A 131 -7.29 7.34 21.43
C ALA A 131 -5.93 7.28 20.72
N SER A 132 -5.87 6.60 19.58
CA SER A 132 -4.69 6.54 18.74
C SER A 132 -5.08 6.84 17.30
N ALA A 133 -4.27 7.61 16.59
CA ALA A 133 -4.49 7.95 15.20
C ALA A 133 -3.17 7.93 14.44
N ASN A 134 -3.23 7.60 13.17
CA ASN A 134 -2.15 7.77 12.22
C ASN A 134 -2.69 8.35 10.91
N ALA A 135 -1.84 9.05 10.17
CA ALA A 135 -2.16 9.53 8.83
C ALA A 135 -0.89 9.59 8.00
N THR A 136 -0.99 9.24 6.73
CA THR A 136 0.08 9.35 5.75
C THR A 136 -0.43 10.18 4.58
N PHE A 137 0.35 11.18 4.19
CA PHE A 137 0.15 11.96 2.97
C PHE A 137 1.39 11.78 2.11
N SER A 138 1.20 11.31 0.89
CA SER A 138 2.29 10.93 0.00
C SER A 138 2.11 11.41 -1.42
N GLN A 139 3.22 11.56 -2.10
CA GLN A 139 3.30 11.71 -3.54
C GLN A 139 4.21 10.61 -4.09
N ASN A 140 3.65 9.78 -4.95
CA ASN A 140 4.30 8.60 -5.50
C ASN A 140 4.28 8.75 -7.03
N ARG A 141 5.42 9.06 -7.66
CA ARG A 141 5.47 9.44 -9.08
C ARG A 141 6.55 8.68 -9.82
N ILE A 142 6.24 8.34 -11.08
CA ILE A 142 7.20 8.02 -12.12
C ILE A 142 7.46 9.32 -12.88
N GLU A 143 8.72 9.69 -13.01
CA GLU A 143 9.11 10.90 -13.76
C GLU A 143 9.15 10.57 -15.25
N ASN A 144 8.50 11.40 -16.07
CA ASN A 144 8.47 11.26 -17.53
C ASN A 144 8.04 9.85 -17.99
N TYR A 145 6.93 9.34 -17.46
CA TYR A 145 6.44 8.00 -17.81
C TYR A 145 6.14 7.88 -19.30
N VAL A 146 6.68 6.83 -19.91
CA VAL A 146 6.42 6.48 -21.31
C VAL A 146 5.37 5.39 -21.38
N ASP A 147 4.31 5.59 -22.18
CA ASP A 147 3.24 4.61 -22.33
C ASP A 147 3.76 3.34 -23.01
N ALA A 148 3.72 2.23 -22.28
CA ALA A 148 4.18 0.93 -22.74
C ALA A 148 3.09 0.10 -23.46
N LEU A 149 1.85 0.59 -23.54
CA LEU A 149 0.75 -0.13 -24.20
C LEU A 149 0.91 -0.14 -25.72
N LYS A 150 1.39 -1.25 -26.25
CA LYS A 150 1.66 -1.43 -27.68
C LYS A 150 0.41 -1.20 -28.54
N ASN A 151 0.57 -0.52 -29.67
CA ASN A 151 -0.48 -0.09 -30.60
C ASN A 151 -1.50 0.91 -30.04
N SER A 152 -1.33 1.37 -28.80
CA SER A 152 -2.11 2.50 -28.29
C SER A 152 -1.79 3.77 -29.09
N PRO A 153 -2.73 4.73 -29.20
CA PRO A 153 -2.45 6.05 -29.77
C PRO A 153 -1.36 6.81 -29.02
N THR A 154 -1.11 6.45 -27.77
CA THR A 154 -0.10 7.04 -26.87
C THR A 154 1.14 6.18 -26.71
N TYR A 155 1.24 5.04 -27.43
CA TYR A 155 2.40 4.16 -27.35
C TYR A 155 3.70 4.93 -27.58
N ASP A 156 4.70 4.67 -26.73
CA ASP A 156 6.02 5.33 -26.76
C ASP A 156 5.98 6.86 -26.57
N GLN A 157 4.85 7.41 -26.16
CA GLN A 157 4.73 8.83 -25.83
C GLN A 157 5.03 9.07 -24.35
N ASN A 158 5.74 10.15 -24.09
CA ASN A 158 5.95 10.65 -22.73
C ASN A 158 4.65 11.32 -22.24
N LEU A 159 4.04 10.72 -21.21
CA LEU A 159 2.82 11.22 -20.57
C LEU A 159 3.10 12.21 -19.44
N GLY A 160 4.38 12.52 -19.15
CA GLY A 160 4.78 13.34 -18.02
C GLY A 160 4.91 12.54 -16.73
N ASP A 161 4.79 13.24 -15.61
CA ASP A 161 4.90 12.60 -14.29
C ASP A 161 3.58 11.91 -13.90
N MET A 162 3.60 10.58 -13.81
CA MET A 162 2.42 9.76 -13.54
C MET A 162 2.46 9.13 -12.15
N THR A 163 1.28 8.91 -11.56
CA THR A 163 1.16 8.22 -10.27
C THR A 163 1.54 6.73 -10.41
N ILE A 164 2.36 6.24 -9.49
CA ILE A 164 2.69 4.81 -9.40
C ILE A 164 1.42 4.02 -9.06
N ALA A 165 1.17 2.94 -9.79
CA ALA A 165 0.04 2.04 -9.55
C ALA A 165 -0.02 1.56 -8.08
N TYR A 166 -1.23 1.33 -7.56
CA TYR A 166 -1.53 0.87 -6.20
C TYR A 166 -0.89 1.73 -5.09
N SER A 167 -0.75 3.03 -5.33
CA SER A 167 -0.07 3.94 -4.41
C SER A 167 -0.99 5.12 -4.04
N PRO A 168 -1.88 4.97 -3.05
CA PRO A 168 -2.78 6.04 -2.64
C PRO A 168 -1.99 7.22 -2.08
N SER A 169 -2.46 8.44 -2.35
CA SER A 169 -1.82 9.67 -1.87
C SER A 169 -2.14 9.99 -0.41
N SER A 170 -3.14 9.34 0.17
CA SER A 170 -3.55 9.56 1.56
C SER A 170 -4.12 8.29 2.18
N MET A 171 -3.73 8.04 3.43
CA MET A 171 -4.26 6.97 4.26
C MET A 171 -4.39 7.49 5.69
N ALA A 172 -5.39 7.00 6.45
CA ALA A 172 -5.53 7.33 7.86
C ALA A 172 -6.14 6.18 8.65
N GLY A 173 -5.78 6.10 9.93
CA GLY A 173 -6.33 5.16 10.89
C GLY A 173 -6.69 5.85 12.19
N LEU A 174 -7.81 5.45 12.81
CA LEU A 174 -8.26 5.89 14.13
C LEU A 174 -8.63 4.66 14.96
N LEU A 175 -8.07 4.57 16.16
CA LEU A 175 -8.40 3.55 17.15
C LEU A 175 -8.86 4.25 18.43
N LEU A 176 -10.11 3.98 18.85
CA LEU A 176 -10.65 4.41 20.12
C LEU A 176 -10.83 3.17 21.01
N ASP A 177 -10.14 3.14 22.12
CA ASP A 177 -10.04 1.98 22.99
C ASP A 177 -10.55 2.33 24.39
N PHE A 178 -11.65 1.69 24.76
CA PHE A 178 -12.36 1.89 26.03
C PHE A 178 -12.35 0.60 26.85
N HIS A 179 -11.93 0.69 28.12
CA HIS A 179 -11.96 -0.42 29.07
C HIS A 179 -12.49 0.03 30.44
N HIS A 180 -13.57 -0.55 30.89
CA HIS A 180 -14.08 -0.27 32.24
C HIS A 180 -14.78 -1.46 32.85
N LYS A 181 -14.32 -1.90 34.04
CA LYS A 181 -14.98 -2.96 34.88
C LYS A 181 -15.37 -4.22 34.08
N GLY A 182 -14.46 -4.74 33.26
CA GLY A 182 -14.67 -5.91 32.42
C GLY A 182 -15.38 -5.65 31.09
N PHE A 183 -15.91 -4.45 30.86
CA PHE A 183 -16.40 -4.00 29.57
C PHE A 183 -15.26 -3.42 28.73
N GLU A 184 -15.22 -3.80 27.47
CA GLU A 184 -14.27 -3.34 26.46
C GLU A 184 -15.05 -2.91 25.21
N ALA A 185 -14.70 -1.78 24.64
CA ALA A 185 -15.20 -1.32 23.35
C ALA A 185 -14.05 -0.72 22.56
N VAL A 186 -13.76 -1.28 21.39
CA VAL A 186 -12.70 -0.81 20.49
C VAL A 186 -13.33 -0.47 19.17
N LEU A 187 -13.27 0.82 18.82
CA LEU A 187 -13.66 1.31 17.50
C LEU A 187 -12.39 1.49 16.66
N HIS A 188 -12.37 0.89 15.47
CA HIS A 188 -11.28 1.03 14.50
C HIS A 188 -11.84 1.55 13.18
N THR A 189 -11.37 2.72 12.77
CA THR A 189 -11.72 3.33 11.48
C THR A 189 -10.48 3.40 10.62
N GLN A 190 -10.62 3.04 9.35
CA GLN A 190 -9.56 3.10 8.35
C GLN A 190 -10.07 3.86 7.12
N TYR A 191 -9.26 4.78 6.63
CA TYR A 191 -9.44 5.49 5.37
C TYR A 191 -8.30 5.16 4.42
N VAL A 192 -8.63 4.91 3.16
CA VAL A 192 -7.68 4.73 2.06
C VAL A 192 -8.14 5.59 0.89
N GLY A 193 -7.23 6.41 0.37
CA GLY A 193 -7.46 7.27 -0.79
C GLY A 193 -7.56 6.47 -2.10
N LYS A 194 -7.98 7.14 -3.16
CA LYS A 194 -8.07 6.58 -4.52
C LYS A 194 -6.72 5.99 -4.96
N GLN A 195 -6.78 4.88 -5.69
CA GLN A 195 -5.63 4.19 -6.28
C GLN A 195 -5.90 3.86 -7.74
N TYR A 196 -4.88 3.90 -8.58
CA TYR A 196 -4.94 3.43 -9.96
C TYR A 196 -4.34 2.03 -10.08
N PHE A 197 -4.86 1.20 -10.99
CA PHE A 197 -4.29 -0.12 -11.31
C PHE A 197 -3.08 -0.03 -12.23
N THR A 198 -2.97 1.08 -12.97
CA THR A 198 -1.96 1.32 -13.99
C THR A 198 -1.27 2.67 -13.77
N ASN A 199 -0.08 2.86 -14.37
CA ASN A 199 0.73 4.06 -14.16
C ASN A 199 0.35 5.25 -15.07
N ASN A 200 -0.79 5.21 -15.74
CA ASN A 200 -1.24 6.26 -16.66
C ASN A 200 -2.44 7.06 -16.15
N GLU A 201 -2.75 6.96 -14.86
CA GLU A 201 -3.84 7.68 -14.17
C GLU A 201 -5.22 7.51 -14.86
N ASN A 202 -5.48 6.32 -15.41
CA ASN A 202 -6.77 6.02 -16.04
C ASN A 202 -7.86 5.80 -14.98
N ASP A 203 -8.87 6.68 -14.97
CA ASP A 203 -9.97 6.61 -14.00
C ASP A 203 -10.84 5.35 -14.16
N ALA A 204 -10.92 4.77 -15.38
CA ALA A 204 -11.60 3.51 -15.60
C ALA A 204 -10.89 2.32 -14.94
N LEU A 205 -9.61 2.43 -14.63
CA LEU A 205 -8.76 1.43 -14.00
C LEU A 205 -8.32 1.90 -12.62
N SER A 206 -9.28 2.14 -11.73
CA SER A 206 -9.00 2.68 -10.39
C SER A 206 -9.91 2.10 -9.32
N LEU A 207 -9.45 2.17 -8.08
CA LEU A 207 -10.24 1.96 -6.86
C LEU A 207 -10.61 3.31 -6.27
N ASP A 208 -11.86 3.50 -5.94
CA ASP A 208 -12.34 4.69 -5.24
C ASP A 208 -11.83 4.74 -3.80
N ALA A 209 -11.75 5.94 -3.25
CA ALA A 209 -11.42 6.11 -1.84
C ALA A 209 -12.53 5.56 -0.96
N TYR A 210 -12.14 4.92 0.15
CA TYR A 210 -13.11 4.39 1.09
C TYR A 210 -12.75 4.69 2.55
N CYS A 211 -13.78 4.65 3.40
CA CYS A 211 -13.64 4.75 4.85
C CYS A 211 -14.50 3.66 5.51
N VAL A 212 -13.88 2.75 6.23
CA VAL A 212 -14.55 1.64 6.90
C VAL A 212 -14.31 1.67 8.41
N THR A 213 -15.36 1.38 9.17
CA THR A 213 -15.31 1.36 10.64
C THR A 213 -15.77 0.01 11.17
N ASN A 214 -14.97 -0.56 12.07
CA ASN A 214 -15.28 -1.80 12.79
C ASN A 214 -15.42 -1.49 14.29
N LEU A 215 -16.31 -2.21 14.95
CA LEU A 215 -16.53 -2.10 16.40
C LEU A 215 -16.40 -3.47 17.05
N ASN A 216 -15.49 -3.59 17.98
CA ASN A 216 -15.33 -4.77 18.82
C ASN A 216 -15.83 -4.46 20.23
N LEU A 217 -16.82 -5.21 20.70
CA LEU A 217 -17.36 -5.13 22.05
C LEU A 217 -17.04 -6.42 22.81
N ALA A 218 -16.68 -6.31 24.07
CA ALA A 218 -16.55 -7.48 24.90
C ALA A 218 -16.93 -7.20 26.36
N TYR A 219 -17.39 -8.23 27.03
CA TYR A 219 -17.65 -8.19 28.46
C TYR A 219 -17.10 -9.43 29.15
N THR A 220 -16.24 -9.22 30.12
CA THR A 220 -15.61 -10.29 30.89
C THR A 220 -16.13 -10.27 32.34
N PHE A 221 -16.66 -11.40 32.80
CA PHE A 221 -17.14 -11.57 34.16
C PHE A 221 -16.69 -12.92 34.76
N ARG A 222 -16.76 -13.03 36.08
CA ARG A 222 -16.43 -14.25 36.80
C ARG A 222 -17.69 -15.01 37.18
N THR A 223 -17.62 -16.34 37.22
CA THR A 223 -18.70 -17.19 37.67
C THR A 223 -18.21 -18.15 38.78
N ARG A 224 -19.13 -18.87 39.43
CA ARG A 224 -18.74 -19.89 40.41
C ARG A 224 -18.07 -21.11 39.77
N SER A 225 -18.40 -21.40 38.52
CA SER A 225 -17.95 -22.59 37.79
C SER A 225 -16.79 -22.35 36.84
N ALA A 226 -16.43 -21.08 36.58
CA ALA A 226 -15.33 -20.73 35.70
C ALA A 226 -14.58 -19.52 36.24
N ARG A 227 -13.26 -19.51 36.05
CA ARG A 227 -12.40 -18.39 36.42
C ARG A 227 -12.81 -17.09 35.73
N SER A 228 -13.17 -17.18 34.46
CA SER A 228 -13.74 -16.05 33.70
C SER A 228 -14.56 -16.54 32.51
N VAL A 229 -15.59 -15.80 32.17
CA VAL A 229 -16.34 -15.91 30.92
C VAL A 229 -16.23 -14.58 30.19
N ARG A 230 -15.80 -14.59 28.93
CA ARG A 230 -15.74 -13.42 28.05
C ARG A 230 -16.75 -13.64 26.93
N LEU A 231 -17.67 -12.72 26.79
CA LEU A 231 -18.57 -12.60 25.66
C LEU A 231 -18.00 -11.53 24.73
N GLY A 232 -17.85 -11.84 23.46
CA GLY A 232 -17.33 -10.91 22.44
C GLY A 232 -18.29 -10.77 21.27
N LEU A 233 -18.37 -9.55 20.72
CA LEU A 233 -19.14 -9.20 19.56
C LEU A 233 -18.27 -8.33 18.65
N LEU A 234 -17.95 -8.82 17.47
CA LEU A 234 -17.25 -8.09 16.43
C LEU A 234 -18.25 -7.66 15.36
N ILE A 235 -18.40 -6.37 15.17
CA ILE A 235 -19.24 -5.75 14.16
C ILE A 235 -18.31 -5.17 13.11
N ASN A 236 -18.18 -5.84 11.98
CA ASN A 236 -17.40 -5.37 10.85
C ASN A 236 -18.25 -4.47 9.97
N ASN A 237 -17.62 -3.46 9.40
CA ASN A 237 -18.22 -2.49 8.52
C ASN A 237 -19.52 -1.91 9.12
N LEU A 238 -19.38 -1.27 10.28
CA LEU A 238 -20.46 -0.77 11.13
C LEU A 238 -21.48 0.11 10.38
N PHE A 239 -21.04 0.86 9.39
CA PHE A 239 -21.89 1.77 8.60
C PHE A 239 -22.34 1.17 7.27
N SER A 240 -22.03 -0.11 7.02
CA SER A 240 -22.33 -0.81 5.77
C SER A 240 -21.87 -0.04 4.52
N THR A 241 -20.65 0.52 4.59
CA THR A 241 -20.04 1.20 3.46
C THR A 241 -19.82 0.18 2.33
N GLU A 242 -20.29 0.50 1.14
CA GLU A 242 -19.97 -0.28 -0.06
C GLU A 242 -18.61 0.14 -0.55
N TYR A 243 -17.66 -0.80 -0.66
CA TYR A 243 -16.29 -0.52 -1.10
C TYR A 243 -15.59 -1.77 -1.60
N GLU A 244 -14.58 -1.54 -2.42
CA GLU A 244 -13.62 -2.53 -2.88
C GLU A 244 -12.25 -2.20 -2.27
N SER A 245 -11.67 -3.15 -1.54
CA SER A 245 -10.34 -2.97 -0.94
C SER A 245 -9.22 -3.36 -1.88
N ASN A 246 -9.53 -4.09 -2.95
CA ASN A 246 -8.59 -4.57 -3.95
C ASN A 246 -9.29 -4.74 -5.30
N GLY A 247 -8.50 -4.76 -6.35
CA GLY A 247 -8.91 -4.99 -7.72
C GLY A 247 -7.68 -5.05 -8.61
N TYR A 248 -7.88 -5.36 -9.86
CA TYR A 248 -6.87 -5.27 -10.90
C TYR A 248 -7.49 -4.82 -12.21
N GLY A 249 -6.68 -4.32 -13.09
CA GLY A 249 -7.13 -3.90 -14.41
C GLY A 249 -5.97 -3.84 -15.38
N TYR A 250 -6.31 -3.97 -16.63
CA TYR A 250 -5.38 -3.92 -17.74
C TYR A 250 -6.02 -3.26 -18.97
N SER A 251 -5.17 -2.90 -19.92
CA SER A 251 -5.60 -2.33 -21.20
C SER A 251 -5.06 -3.17 -22.34
N TYR A 252 -5.84 -3.28 -23.41
CA TYR A 252 -5.39 -3.87 -24.66
C TYR A 252 -5.99 -3.13 -25.87
N MET A 253 -5.42 -3.35 -27.06
CA MET A 253 -5.96 -2.81 -28.30
C MET A 253 -6.77 -3.89 -29.00
N ASP A 254 -8.09 -3.66 -29.10
CA ASP A 254 -8.95 -4.48 -29.94
C ASP A 254 -8.72 -4.15 -31.42
N THR A 255 -8.17 -5.11 -32.15
CA THR A 255 -7.90 -5.00 -33.58
C THR A 255 -8.82 -5.89 -34.43
N TRP A 256 -9.80 -6.58 -33.80
CA TRP A 256 -10.65 -7.58 -34.48
C TRP A 256 -12.09 -7.11 -34.65
N SER A 257 -12.61 -6.27 -33.77
CA SER A 257 -14.02 -5.87 -33.78
C SER A 257 -14.35 -4.76 -34.77
N GLY A 258 -13.38 -4.15 -35.44
CA GLY A 258 -13.61 -3.08 -36.39
C GLY A 258 -12.39 -2.70 -37.23
N PRO A 259 -12.58 -1.80 -38.23
CA PRO A 259 -11.50 -1.36 -39.12
C PRO A 259 -10.47 -0.44 -38.41
N THR A 260 -10.85 0.15 -37.27
CA THR A 260 -9.97 1.03 -36.48
C THR A 260 -9.72 0.38 -35.12
N PRO A 261 -8.46 0.16 -34.71
CA PRO A 261 -8.13 -0.33 -33.40
C PRO A 261 -8.74 0.54 -32.29
N ALA A 262 -9.36 -0.07 -31.31
CA ALA A 262 -9.93 0.60 -30.15
C ALA A 262 -9.22 0.15 -28.88
N ARG A 263 -8.92 1.07 -27.97
CA ARG A 263 -8.43 0.74 -26.63
C ARG A 263 -9.59 0.22 -25.79
N ILE A 264 -9.39 -0.94 -25.20
CA ILE A 264 -10.29 -1.54 -24.21
C ILE A 264 -9.61 -1.51 -22.85
N ASP A 265 -10.32 -1.01 -21.86
CA ASP A 265 -9.91 -1.00 -20.46
C ASP A 265 -10.82 -1.96 -19.69
N GLU A 266 -10.26 -2.97 -19.04
CA GLU A 266 -11.00 -3.94 -18.23
C GLU A 266 -10.55 -3.84 -16.77
N ALA A 267 -11.52 -3.67 -15.87
CA ALA A 267 -11.31 -3.59 -14.43
C ALA A 267 -12.10 -4.67 -13.70
N PHE A 268 -11.45 -5.31 -12.75
CA PHE A 268 -12.02 -6.36 -11.91
C PHE A 268 -11.86 -5.97 -10.44
N TYR A 269 -12.95 -6.05 -9.69
CA TYR A 269 -13.04 -5.57 -8.32
C TYR A 269 -13.35 -6.70 -7.35
N PHE A 270 -12.81 -6.61 -6.13
CA PHE A 270 -13.10 -7.53 -5.04
C PHE A 270 -13.92 -6.81 -3.97
N PRO A 271 -15.27 -6.81 -4.10
CA PRO A 271 -16.15 -6.14 -3.16
C PRO A 271 -16.05 -6.74 -1.78
N GLN A 272 -16.09 -5.88 -0.77
CA GLN A 272 -16.02 -6.29 0.61
C GLN A 272 -17.41 -6.52 1.20
N ALA A 273 -17.47 -7.37 2.24
CA ALA A 273 -18.74 -7.67 2.88
C ALA A 273 -19.37 -6.41 3.50
N PRO A 274 -20.70 -6.22 3.35
CA PRO A 274 -21.44 -5.19 4.07
C PRO A 274 -21.37 -5.46 5.58
N LEU A 275 -22.13 -4.70 6.39
CA LEU A 275 -22.19 -4.92 7.82
C LEU A 275 -22.40 -6.41 8.13
N ASN A 276 -21.50 -6.96 8.91
CA ASN A 276 -21.58 -8.34 9.39
C ASN A 276 -21.15 -8.43 10.85
N VAL A 277 -21.67 -9.44 11.55
CA VAL A 277 -21.52 -9.59 12.99
C VAL A 277 -21.02 -10.99 13.32
N LEU A 278 -19.98 -11.06 14.13
CA LEU A 278 -19.44 -12.30 14.69
C LEU A 278 -19.53 -12.26 16.23
N ALA A 279 -20.12 -13.28 16.83
CA ALA A 279 -20.16 -13.45 18.28
C ALA A 279 -19.23 -14.58 18.71
N ASN A 280 -18.55 -14.38 19.85
CA ASN A 280 -17.69 -15.40 20.43
C ASN A 280 -17.89 -15.48 21.94
N VAL A 281 -17.65 -16.67 22.50
CA VAL A 281 -17.66 -16.93 23.94
C VAL A 281 -16.36 -17.65 24.30
N THR A 282 -15.62 -17.08 25.25
CA THR A 282 -14.40 -17.71 25.78
C THR A 282 -14.61 -18.04 27.27
N VAL A 283 -14.44 -19.30 27.65
CA VAL A 283 -14.52 -19.75 29.04
C VAL A 283 -13.13 -20.21 29.50
N ARG A 284 -12.68 -19.68 30.63
CA ARG A 284 -11.44 -20.09 31.30
C ARG A 284 -11.79 -20.71 32.66
N PHE A 285 -11.34 -21.90 32.87
CA PHE A 285 -11.52 -22.66 34.13
C PHE A 285 -10.36 -22.45 35.10
#